data_7f09c597c486f8612251ad7e872ff449
#
_entry.id   7f09c597c486f8612251ad7e872ff449
#
_cell.length_a   1.000
_cell.length_b   1.000
_cell.length_c   1.000
_cell.angle_alpha   90.00
_cell.angle_beta   90.00
_cell.angle_gamma   90.00
#
_symmetry.space_group_name_H-M   'P 1'
#
loop_
_entity.id
_entity.type
_entity.pdbx_description
1 polymer ?
#
loop_
_entity_poly.entity_id
_entity_poly.type
_entity_poly.pdbx_seq_one_letter_code
_entity_poly.pdbx_strand_id
1 'polypeptide(L)'
;MHDNTLAGNQSLAAIAVDYQHGDCEPAHSHSCSQLIHALSGVVQVSTQHGVWMVPPGRGVWLPANVVHSLRFIGGVQARTLFVDSLARADLPAQCQVVQISPLLRELILASFSVPANYAAGGRDERIIELILDELRLLPILPLHLPEPSDPPLFALCQRIRADLSAAWELEDVAANMAISGRTLSRRFQRETGLRFSDWVRRAKILAAMNALAMGQSVIDVALELGYDSPSAFSAMFRRTLGVSPSEYFNPAARLADAPAVL
;
A
#
# COMPACT_ATOMS: atom_id res chain seq x y z
N MET A 1 -14.43 -16.95 -3.44
CA MET A 1 -14.74 -15.88 -4.39
C MET A 1 -16.00 -15.22 -3.85
N HIS A 2 -15.87 -14.14 -3.11
CA HIS A 2 -17.03 -13.40 -2.61
C HIS A 2 -17.49 -12.51 -3.76
N ASP A 3 -18.68 -12.82 -4.29
CA ASP A 3 -19.36 -11.97 -5.28
C ASP A 3 -19.84 -10.72 -4.55
N ASN A 4 -18.99 -9.69 -4.52
CA ASN A 4 -19.18 -8.46 -3.78
C ASN A 4 -19.93 -7.41 -4.61
N THR A 5 -21.03 -7.81 -5.18
CA THR A 5 -21.98 -6.90 -5.80
C THR A 5 -22.69 -6.13 -4.68
N LEU A 6 -22.60 -4.79 -4.73
CA LEU A 6 -23.39 -3.93 -3.87
C LEU A 6 -24.87 -4.26 -4.09
N ALA A 7 -25.61 -4.55 -3.03
CA ALA A 7 -27.01 -4.91 -3.14
C ALA A 7 -27.87 -3.63 -3.35
N GLY A 8 -28.56 -3.56 -4.48
CA GLY A 8 -29.53 -2.48 -4.74
C GLY A 8 -28.87 -1.08 -4.89
N ASN A 9 -29.37 -0.10 -4.13
CA ASN A 9 -28.97 1.31 -4.21
C ASN A 9 -27.89 1.70 -3.17
N GLN A 10 -27.07 0.73 -2.75
CA GLN A 10 -26.03 0.98 -1.74
C GLN A 10 -24.82 1.71 -2.32
N SER A 11 -24.46 2.84 -1.72
CA SER A 11 -23.21 3.58 -2.06
C SER A 11 -21.96 2.90 -1.52
N LEU A 12 -22.09 2.05 -0.47
CA LEU A 12 -20.97 1.40 0.21
C LEU A 12 -21.40 0.09 0.89
N ALA A 13 -20.52 -0.92 0.82
CA ALA A 13 -20.61 -2.14 1.65
C ALA A 13 -19.28 -2.39 2.35
N ALA A 14 -19.32 -2.97 3.56
CA ALA A 14 -18.15 -3.25 4.38
C ALA A 14 -18.03 -4.75 4.68
N ILE A 15 -16.80 -5.29 4.54
CA ILE A 15 -16.48 -6.69 4.83
C ILE A 15 -15.25 -6.78 5.73
N ALA A 16 -15.33 -7.61 6.76
CA ALA A 16 -14.23 -7.96 7.65
C ALA A 16 -13.76 -9.39 7.34
N VAL A 17 -12.49 -9.54 7.00
CA VAL A 17 -11.88 -10.86 6.77
C VAL A 17 -10.51 -10.89 7.45
N ASP A 18 -10.22 -12.00 8.09
CA ASP A 18 -8.91 -12.25 8.70
C ASP A 18 -8.21 -13.35 7.89
N TYR A 19 -6.97 -13.06 7.49
CA TYR A 19 -6.14 -13.92 6.65
C TYR A 19 -4.91 -14.40 7.40
N GLN A 20 -4.44 -15.60 7.05
CA GLN A 20 -3.20 -16.16 7.55
C GLN A 20 -2.01 -15.74 6.66
N HIS A 21 -0.80 -15.89 7.21
CA HIS A 21 0.41 -15.68 6.40
C HIS A 21 0.44 -16.61 5.18
N GLY A 22 0.65 -16.03 4.01
CA GLY A 22 0.74 -16.77 2.75
C GLY A 22 -0.58 -16.94 2.00
N ASP A 23 -1.72 -16.60 2.63
CA ASP A 23 -2.99 -16.56 1.91
C ASP A 23 -2.90 -15.62 0.71
N CYS A 24 -3.61 -15.98 -0.35
CA CYS A 24 -3.61 -15.22 -1.60
C CYS A 24 -5.01 -15.15 -2.19
N GLU A 25 -5.34 -14.02 -2.76
CA GLU A 25 -6.46 -13.90 -3.70
C GLU A 25 -5.92 -13.77 -5.12
N PRO A 26 -6.30 -14.66 -6.04
CA PRO A 26 -5.84 -14.61 -7.43
C PRO A 26 -6.31 -13.35 -8.13
N ALA A 27 -5.75 -13.08 -9.32
CA ALA A 27 -6.10 -11.90 -10.10
C ALA A 27 -7.60 -11.86 -10.41
N HIS A 28 -8.24 -10.74 -10.01
CA HIS A 28 -9.67 -10.47 -10.19
C HIS A 28 -9.91 -8.97 -10.29
N SER A 29 -11.14 -8.55 -10.57
CA SER A 29 -11.57 -7.15 -10.55
C SER A 29 -13.01 -7.04 -10.07
N HIS A 30 -13.40 -5.85 -9.63
CA HIS A 30 -14.76 -5.52 -9.19
C HIS A 30 -15.32 -4.36 -10.01
N SER A 31 -16.63 -4.31 -10.20
CA SER A 31 -17.34 -3.17 -10.80
C SER A 31 -17.42 -1.95 -9.88
N CYS A 32 -17.15 -2.14 -8.58
CA CYS A 32 -17.05 -1.08 -7.58
C CYS A 32 -15.59 -0.77 -7.23
N SER A 33 -15.33 0.41 -6.68
CA SER A 33 -14.04 0.77 -6.10
C SER A 33 -13.87 0.08 -4.75
N GLN A 34 -12.62 -0.10 -4.31
CA GLN A 34 -12.30 -0.83 -3.10
C GLN A 34 -11.28 -0.08 -2.25
N LEU A 35 -11.54 0.06 -0.94
CA LEU A 35 -10.55 0.41 0.06
C LEU A 35 -10.25 -0.81 0.93
N ILE A 36 -9.02 -1.31 0.89
CA ILE A 36 -8.55 -2.37 1.79
C ILE A 36 -7.74 -1.72 2.91
N HIS A 37 -8.22 -1.78 4.13
CA HIS A 37 -7.55 -1.30 5.33
C HIS A 37 -6.99 -2.48 6.13
N ALA A 38 -5.68 -2.49 6.39
CA ALA A 38 -5.02 -3.48 7.24
C ALA A 38 -4.94 -2.97 8.68
N LEU A 39 -5.59 -3.66 9.63
CA LEU A 39 -5.43 -3.40 11.07
C LEU A 39 -4.14 -4.03 11.61
N SER A 40 -3.79 -5.21 11.11
CA SER A 40 -2.55 -5.94 11.43
C SER A 40 -1.99 -6.61 10.18
N GLY A 41 -0.72 -7.04 10.21
CA GLY A 41 -0.04 -7.64 9.08
C GLY A 41 0.16 -6.67 7.91
N VAL A 42 0.56 -7.21 6.77
CA VAL A 42 0.80 -6.44 5.53
C VAL A 42 0.02 -7.07 4.39
N VAL A 43 -0.69 -6.26 3.61
CA VAL A 43 -1.32 -6.67 2.35
C VAL A 43 -0.44 -6.21 1.19
N GLN A 44 0.01 -7.14 0.35
CA GLN A 44 0.62 -6.84 -0.92
C GLN A 44 -0.46 -6.89 -2.01
N VAL A 45 -0.60 -5.80 -2.74
CA VAL A 45 -1.50 -5.71 -3.91
C VAL A 45 -0.65 -5.63 -5.16
N SER A 46 -0.92 -6.48 -6.15
CA SER A 46 -0.23 -6.47 -7.44
C SER A 46 -1.22 -6.19 -8.56
N THR A 47 -0.84 -5.30 -9.47
CA THR A 47 -1.58 -4.99 -10.70
C THR A 47 -0.61 -4.94 -11.87
N GLN A 48 -1.09 -4.73 -13.09
CA GLN A 48 -0.24 -4.50 -14.27
C GLN A 48 0.67 -3.25 -14.16
N HIS A 49 0.37 -2.32 -13.23
CA HIS A 49 1.14 -1.06 -13.07
C HIS A 49 2.17 -1.12 -11.93
N GLY A 50 2.28 -2.23 -11.23
CA GLY A 50 3.24 -2.39 -10.15
C GLY A 50 2.68 -3.05 -8.89
N VAL A 51 3.40 -2.87 -7.80
CA VAL A 51 3.11 -3.48 -6.50
C VAL A 51 2.91 -2.39 -5.46
N TRP A 52 1.87 -2.53 -4.65
CA TRP A 52 1.53 -1.68 -3.50
C TRP A 52 1.67 -2.49 -2.21
N MET A 53 2.28 -1.89 -1.20
CA MET A 53 2.39 -2.50 0.12
C MET A 53 1.54 -1.72 1.11
N VAL A 54 0.64 -2.42 1.79
CA VAL A 54 -0.32 -1.86 2.74
C VAL A 54 0.02 -2.37 4.14
N PRO A 55 0.81 -1.64 4.90
CA PRO A 55 1.17 -2.02 6.26
C PRO A 55 0.06 -1.69 7.26
N PRO A 56 0.21 -2.11 8.54
CA PRO A 56 -0.77 -1.86 9.58
C PRO A 56 -1.14 -0.38 9.71
N GLY A 57 -2.42 -0.09 9.87
CA GLY A 57 -2.96 1.26 10.01
C GLY A 57 -2.98 2.06 8.71
N ARG A 58 -2.77 1.42 7.57
CA ARG A 58 -2.85 2.02 6.23
C ARG A 58 -3.94 1.35 5.40
N GLY A 59 -4.29 1.98 4.29
CA GLY A 59 -5.21 1.41 3.31
C GLY A 59 -4.67 1.52 1.90
N VAL A 60 -5.19 0.71 0.99
CA VAL A 60 -5.03 0.87 -0.45
C VAL A 60 -6.38 1.15 -1.07
N TRP A 61 -6.41 2.20 -1.88
CA TRP A 61 -7.54 2.50 -2.74
C TRP A 61 -7.32 1.86 -4.11
N LEU A 62 -8.31 1.12 -4.58
CA LEU A 62 -8.36 0.47 -5.88
C LEU A 62 -9.61 0.98 -6.61
N PRO A 63 -9.48 1.72 -7.71
CA PRO A 63 -10.62 2.11 -8.53
C PRO A 63 -11.34 0.90 -9.13
N ALA A 64 -12.61 1.09 -9.50
CA ALA A 64 -13.40 0.08 -10.18
C ALA A 64 -12.70 -0.49 -11.43
N ASN A 65 -12.91 -1.77 -11.70
CA ASN A 65 -12.40 -2.52 -12.86
C ASN A 65 -10.87 -2.67 -12.94
N VAL A 66 -10.12 -2.28 -11.92
CA VAL A 66 -8.67 -2.56 -11.87
C VAL A 66 -8.46 -4.03 -11.55
N VAL A 67 -7.79 -4.75 -12.46
CA VAL A 67 -7.37 -6.14 -12.21
C VAL A 67 -6.25 -6.15 -11.19
N HIS A 68 -6.46 -6.87 -10.09
CA HIS A 68 -5.50 -6.96 -8.99
C HIS A 68 -5.49 -8.34 -8.35
N SER A 69 -4.38 -8.69 -7.71
CA SER A 69 -4.23 -9.86 -6.86
C SER A 69 -3.73 -9.44 -5.50
N LEU A 70 -4.08 -10.20 -4.46
CA LEU A 70 -3.69 -9.93 -3.08
C LEU A 70 -2.83 -11.06 -2.53
N ARG A 71 -1.83 -10.70 -1.72
CA ARG A 71 -1.06 -11.62 -0.90
C ARG A 71 -0.96 -11.08 0.52
N PHE A 72 -1.19 -11.94 1.49
CA PHE A 72 -1.24 -11.56 2.91
C PHE A 72 0.03 -12.04 3.63
N ILE A 73 0.65 -11.13 4.39
CA ILE A 73 1.97 -11.32 5.03
C ILE A 73 1.84 -11.06 6.53
N GLY A 74 2.16 -12.07 7.34
CA GLY A 74 1.78 -12.11 8.75
C GLY A 74 0.30 -12.44 8.91
N GLY A 75 -0.23 -12.36 10.12
CA GLY A 75 -1.67 -12.42 10.38
C GLY A 75 -2.33 -11.09 10.03
N VAL A 76 -3.12 -11.07 8.96
CA VAL A 76 -3.74 -9.84 8.45
C VAL A 76 -5.20 -9.75 8.86
N GLN A 77 -5.55 -8.70 9.57
CA GLN A 77 -6.94 -8.32 9.81
C GLN A 77 -7.34 -7.25 8.78
N ALA A 78 -7.97 -7.67 7.69
CA ALA A 78 -8.43 -6.76 6.65
C ALA A 78 -9.85 -6.26 6.92
N ARG A 79 -10.05 -4.96 6.71
CA ARG A 79 -11.35 -4.29 6.77
C ARG A 79 -11.55 -3.58 5.44
N THR A 80 -12.41 -4.12 4.62
CA THR A 80 -12.57 -3.72 3.24
C THR A 80 -13.89 -2.99 3.04
N LEU A 81 -13.83 -1.84 2.38
CA LEU A 81 -14.99 -1.13 1.89
C LEU A 81 -15.08 -1.29 0.37
N PHE A 82 -16.25 -1.67 -0.11
CA PHE A 82 -16.62 -1.62 -1.52
C PHE A 82 -17.48 -0.38 -1.73
N VAL A 83 -17.09 0.48 -2.63
CA VAL A 83 -17.71 1.78 -2.89
C VAL A 83 -18.24 1.82 -4.31
N ASP A 84 -19.50 2.16 -4.48
CA ASP A 84 -20.09 2.34 -5.81
C ASP A 84 -19.27 3.40 -6.58
N SER A 85 -18.87 3.06 -7.79
CA SER A 85 -18.12 3.97 -8.65
C SER A 85 -18.90 5.27 -9.01
N LEU A 86 -20.21 5.25 -8.85
CA LEU A 86 -21.10 6.39 -9.04
C LEU A 86 -21.48 7.12 -7.74
N ALA A 87 -21.04 6.61 -6.57
CA ALA A 87 -21.36 7.22 -5.28
C ALA A 87 -20.90 8.70 -5.23
N ARG A 88 -19.72 8.98 -5.81
CA ARG A 88 -19.16 10.34 -5.89
C ARG A 88 -18.25 10.48 -7.11
N ALA A 89 -18.34 11.63 -7.78
CA ALA A 89 -17.56 11.92 -8.98
C ALA A 89 -16.09 12.29 -8.70
N ASP A 90 -15.74 12.61 -7.45
CA ASP A 90 -14.44 13.12 -7.02
C ASP A 90 -13.61 12.09 -6.24
N LEU A 91 -13.96 10.81 -6.29
CA LEU A 91 -13.15 9.72 -5.75
C LEU A 91 -11.85 9.52 -6.55
N PRO A 92 -10.75 9.07 -5.91
CA PRO A 92 -9.47 8.91 -6.59
C PRO A 92 -9.56 7.95 -7.79
N ALA A 93 -9.03 8.37 -8.94
CA ALA A 93 -9.05 7.61 -10.19
C ALA A 93 -7.87 6.64 -10.34
N GLN A 94 -6.93 6.62 -9.40
CA GLN A 94 -5.71 5.80 -9.46
C GLN A 94 -5.54 4.96 -8.21
N CYS A 95 -4.88 3.79 -8.37
CA CYS A 95 -4.46 2.98 -7.23
C CYS A 95 -3.44 3.74 -6.39
N GLN A 96 -3.67 3.78 -5.08
CA GLN A 96 -2.76 4.49 -4.17
C GLN A 96 -2.83 3.93 -2.76
N VAL A 97 -1.69 3.89 -2.08
CA VAL A 97 -1.66 3.62 -0.64
C VAL A 97 -1.92 4.91 0.10
N VAL A 98 -2.79 4.85 1.09
CA VAL A 98 -3.32 6.02 1.79
C VAL A 98 -3.15 5.90 3.29
N GLN A 99 -3.02 7.04 3.93
CA GLN A 99 -3.05 7.11 5.39
C GLN A 99 -4.49 7.11 5.87
N ILE A 100 -4.84 6.20 6.75
CA ILE A 100 -6.16 6.16 7.39
C ILE A 100 -6.13 7.07 8.60
N SER A 101 -7.00 8.08 8.63
CA SER A 101 -7.17 8.97 9.78
C SER A 101 -7.83 8.21 10.95
N PRO A 102 -7.65 8.65 12.21
CA PRO A 102 -8.38 8.06 13.33
C PRO A 102 -9.91 8.12 13.13
N LEU A 103 -10.42 9.21 12.55
CA LEU A 103 -11.86 9.34 12.25
C LEU A 103 -12.31 8.30 11.23
N LEU A 104 -11.60 8.19 10.08
CA LEU A 104 -11.95 7.22 9.05
C LEU A 104 -11.87 5.78 9.58
N ARG A 105 -10.88 5.46 10.41
CA ARG A 105 -10.78 4.15 11.06
C ARG A 105 -12.04 3.80 11.86
N GLU A 106 -12.50 4.72 12.71
CA GLU A 106 -13.70 4.49 13.53
C GLU A 106 -14.98 4.43 12.66
N LEU A 107 -15.06 5.22 11.61
CA LEU A 107 -16.14 5.17 10.62
C LEU A 107 -16.16 3.83 9.87
N ILE A 108 -15.00 3.30 9.45
CA ILE A 108 -14.88 1.96 8.85
C ILE A 108 -15.41 0.90 9.81
N LEU A 109 -15.03 0.96 11.10
CA LEU A 109 -15.52 0.01 12.10
C LEU A 109 -17.04 0.15 12.32
N ALA A 110 -17.56 1.36 12.35
CA ALA A 110 -18.99 1.63 12.51
C ALA A 110 -19.80 1.13 11.29
N SER A 111 -19.23 1.15 10.09
CA SER A 111 -19.93 0.74 8.87
C SER A 111 -20.33 -0.74 8.83
N PHE A 112 -19.65 -1.61 9.60
CA PHE A 112 -20.03 -3.04 9.71
C PHE A 112 -21.40 -3.27 10.36
N SER A 113 -21.92 -2.28 11.11
CA SER A 113 -23.23 -2.34 11.75
C SER A 113 -24.32 -1.63 10.94
N VAL A 114 -23.97 -1.04 9.80
CA VAL A 114 -24.92 -0.34 8.93
C VAL A 114 -25.70 -1.36 8.10
N PRO A 115 -27.03 -1.41 8.20
CA PRO A 115 -27.81 -2.35 7.39
C PRO A 115 -27.85 -1.91 5.93
N ALA A 116 -28.04 -2.86 5.02
CA ALA A 116 -28.11 -2.59 3.57
C ALA A 116 -29.20 -1.58 3.18
N ASN A 117 -30.29 -1.54 3.95
CA ASN A 117 -31.47 -0.71 3.74
C ASN A 117 -31.61 0.37 4.82
N TYR A 118 -30.52 1.10 5.10
CA TYR A 118 -30.58 2.19 6.08
C TYR A 118 -31.56 3.31 5.69
N ALA A 119 -32.07 4.00 6.70
CA ALA A 119 -33.05 5.09 6.50
C ALA A 119 -32.36 6.35 5.95
N ALA A 120 -32.94 6.95 4.91
CA ALA A 120 -32.50 8.23 4.38
C ALA A 120 -32.62 9.34 5.45
N GLY A 121 -31.62 10.24 5.52
CA GLY A 121 -31.48 11.26 6.55
C GLY A 121 -31.09 10.71 7.93
N GLY A 122 -30.90 9.38 8.04
CA GLY A 122 -30.58 8.71 9.29
C GLY A 122 -29.10 8.82 9.72
N ARG A 123 -28.79 8.26 10.89
CA ARG A 123 -27.43 8.17 11.40
C ARG A 123 -26.52 7.36 10.46
N ASP A 124 -27.03 6.26 9.93
CA ASP A 124 -26.26 5.31 9.14
C ASP A 124 -25.87 5.91 7.78
N GLU A 125 -26.77 6.63 7.13
CA GLU A 125 -26.45 7.41 5.94
C GLU A 125 -25.34 8.43 6.21
N ARG A 126 -25.41 9.16 7.33
CA ARG A 126 -24.36 10.13 7.69
C ARG A 126 -22.99 9.47 7.93
N ILE A 127 -22.94 8.24 8.43
CA ILE A 127 -21.69 7.47 8.52
C ILE A 127 -21.13 7.20 7.12
N ILE A 128 -21.97 6.74 6.19
CA ILE A 128 -21.55 6.46 4.82
C ILE A 128 -21.07 7.74 4.13
N GLU A 129 -21.81 8.84 4.24
CA GLU A 129 -21.41 10.13 3.65
C GLU A 129 -20.08 10.66 4.21
N LEU A 130 -19.86 10.53 5.54
CA LEU A 130 -18.58 10.91 6.14
C LEU A 130 -17.43 10.02 5.66
N ILE A 131 -17.64 8.72 5.46
CA ILE A 131 -16.63 7.86 4.86
C ILE A 131 -16.28 8.35 3.45
N LEU A 132 -17.28 8.64 2.62
CA LEU A 132 -17.08 9.14 1.27
C LEU A 132 -16.36 10.50 1.26
N ASP A 133 -16.63 11.37 2.24
CA ASP A 133 -15.92 12.64 2.41
C ASP A 133 -14.44 12.43 2.80
N GLU A 134 -14.15 11.54 3.74
CA GLU A 134 -12.79 11.21 4.15
C GLU A 134 -11.98 10.61 3.02
N LEU A 135 -12.58 9.74 2.19
CA LEU A 135 -11.89 9.07 1.06
C LEU A 135 -11.29 10.05 0.04
N ARG A 136 -11.88 11.24 -0.14
CA ARG A 136 -11.38 12.28 -1.06
C ARG A 136 -10.10 12.95 -0.57
N LEU A 137 -9.90 13.01 0.73
CA LEU A 137 -8.86 13.81 1.39
C LEU A 137 -7.68 12.97 1.87
N LEU A 138 -7.60 11.69 1.51
CA LEU A 138 -6.60 10.76 2.04
C LEU A 138 -5.18 11.16 1.59
N PRO A 139 -4.24 11.34 2.53
CA PRO A 139 -2.83 11.53 2.21
C PRO A 139 -2.25 10.29 1.54
N ILE A 140 -1.62 10.48 0.36
CA ILE A 140 -1.01 9.39 -0.41
C ILE A 140 0.37 9.09 0.15
N LEU A 141 0.68 7.80 0.28
CA LEU A 141 1.97 7.32 0.76
C LEU A 141 2.81 6.71 -0.38
N PRO A 142 4.14 6.88 -0.37
CA PRO A 142 5.03 6.39 -1.43
C PRO A 142 5.30 4.88 -1.31
N LEU A 143 4.25 4.07 -1.12
CA LEU A 143 4.30 2.63 -0.91
C LEU A 143 3.90 1.84 -2.17
N HIS A 144 4.15 2.43 -3.33
CA HIS A 144 3.98 1.84 -4.64
C HIS A 144 5.34 1.68 -5.33
N LEU A 145 5.60 0.50 -5.87
CA LEU A 145 6.77 0.23 -6.72
C LEU A 145 6.28 0.08 -8.17
N PRO A 146 6.43 1.12 -9.01
CA PRO A 146 5.99 1.04 -10.39
C PRO A 146 6.86 0.06 -11.18
N GLU A 147 6.24 -0.74 -12.04
CA GLU A 147 6.93 -1.62 -12.97
C GLU A 147 7.00 -1.00 -14.37
N PRO A 148 8.18 -0.98 -15.01
CA PRO A 148 8.31 -0.49 -16.37
C PRO A 148 7.68 -1.48 -17.36
N SER A 149 7.07 -0.95 -18.43
CA SER A 149 6.55 -1.76 -19.54
C SER A 149 7.64 -2.19 -20.52
N ASP A 150 8.78 -1.51 -20.55
CA ASP A 150 9.95 -1.84 -21.38
C ASP A 150 10.59 -3.15 -20.90
N PRO A 151 10.62 -4.24 -21.72
CA PRO A 151 11.11 -5.54 -21.28
C PRO A 151 12.53 -5.57 -20.71
N PRO A 152 13.54 -4.88 -21.28
CA PRO A 152 14.87 -4.77 -20.68
C PRO A 152 14.86 -4.12 -19.29
N LEU A 153 14.07 -3.06 -19.09
CA LEU A 153 13.94 -2.40 -17.78
C LEU A 153 13.15 -3.26 -16.79
N PHE A 154 12.12 -3.97 -17.25
CA PHE A 154 11.41 -4.92 -16.44
C PHE A 154 12.31 -6.03 -15.90
N ALA A 155 13.12 -6.65 -16.79
CA ALA A 155 14.11 -7.65 -16.40
C ALA A 155 15.13 -7.10 -15.40
N LEU A 156 15.58 -5.85 -15.57
CA LEU A 156 16.45 -5.15 -14.61
C LEU A 156 15.75 -5.02 -13.25
N CYS A 157 14.52 -4.56 -13.21
CA CYS A 157 13.75 -4.42 -11.97
C CYS A 157 13.59 -5.77 -11.24
N GLN A 158 13.34 -6.86 -11.97
CA GLN A 158 13.27 -8.20 -11.38
C GLN A 158 14.62 -8.63 -10.77
N ARG A 159 15.75 -8.36 -11.45
CA ARG A 159 17.08 -8.65 -10.92
C ARG A 159 17.37 -7.86 -9.66
N ILE A 160 17.04 -6.57 -9.63
CA ILE A 160 17.18 -5.73 -8.42
C ILE A 160 16.36 -6.28 -7.25
N ARG A 161 15.13 -6.69 -7.51
CA ARG A 161 14.25 -7.27 -6.47
C ARG A 161 14.74 -8.62 -5.96
N ALA A 162 15.44 -9.39 -6.79
CA ALA A 162 16.01 -10.68 -6.42
C ALA A 162 17.26 -10.53 -5.53
N ASP A 163 17.99 -9.41 -5.65
CA ASP A 163 19.16 -9.13 -4.82
C ASP A 163 19.19 -7.65 -4.42
N LEU A 164 18.49 -7.34 -3.33
CA LEU A 164 18.46 -6.00 -2.76
C LEU A 164 19.66 -5.67 -1.88
N SER A 165 20.54 -6.65 -1.61
CA SER A 165 21.78 -6.43 -0.86
C SER A 165 22.87 -5.78 -1.71
N ALA A 166 22.86 -6.03 -3.02
CA ALA A 166 23.86 -5.51 -3.93
C ALA A 166 23.85 -3.97 -4.03
N ALA A 167 25.02 -3.42 -4.34
CA ALA A 167 25.16 -2.02 -4.70
C ALA A 167 24.72 -1.82 -6.15
N TRP A 168 23.54 -1.24 -6.32
CA TRP A 168 22.97 -0.95 -7.65
C TRP A 168 23.32 0.48 -8.07
N GLU A 169 24.50 0.67 -8.64
CA GLU A 169 24.95 1.97 -9.16
C GLU A 169 24.48 2.16 -10.60
N LEU A 170 23.98 3.37 -10.92
CA LEU A 170 23.38 3.70 -12.21
C LEU A 170 24.37 3.45 -13.37
N GLU A 171 25.63 3.86 -13.20
CA GLU A 171 26.65 3.76 -14.26
C GLU A 171 27.04 2.32 -14.54
N ASP A 172 27.16 1.47 -13.50
CA ASP A 172 27.48 0.05 -13.66
C ASP A 172 26.35 -0.70 -14.36
N VAL A 173 25.11 -0.40 -13.98
CA VAL A 173 23.92 -0.97 -14.62
C VAL A 173 23.83 -0.54 -16.09
N ALA A 174 24.09 0.73 -16.38
CA ALA A 174 24.08 1.26 -17.75
C ALA A 174 25.16 0.61 -18.62
N ALA A 175 26.37 0.43 -18.08
CA ALA A 175 27.45 -0.27 -18.74
C ALA A 175 27.08 -1.71 -19.10
N ASN A 176 26.46 -2.44 -18.16
CA ASN A 176 25.97 -3.81 -18.37
C ASN A 176 24.85 -3.90 -19.42
N MET A 177 24.10 -2.81 -19.64
CA MET A 177 23.07 -2.70 -20.68
C MET A 177 23.60 -2.12 -22.00
N ALA A 178 24.91 -1.86 -22.11
CA ALA A 178 25.58 -1.23 -23.26
C ALA A 178 24.95 0.13 -23.66
N ILE A 179 24.55 0.93 -22.66
CA ILE A 179 24.03 2.30 -22.84
C ILE A 179 24.71 3.27 -21.86
N SER A 180 24.55 4.59 -22.07
CA SER A 180 25.07 5.58 -21.11
C SER A 180 24.14 5.71 -19.89
N GLY A 181 24.68 6.08 -18.71
CA GLY A 181 23.92 6.36 -17.50
C GLY A 181 22.82 7.42 -17.72
N ARG A 182 23.11 8.46 -18.52
CA ARG A 182 22.11 9.46 -18.93
C ARG A 182 20.92 8.83 -19.70
N THR A 183 21.21 7.89 -20.59
CA THR A 183 20.16 7.19 -21.37
C THR A 183 19.33 6.31 -20.46
N LEU A 184 19.96 5.53 -19.58
CA LEU A 184 19.28 4.69 -18.59
C LEU A 184 18.39 5.53 -17.68
N SER A 185 18.94 6.58 -17.09
CA SER A 185 18.21 7.47 -16.17
C SER A 185 16.94 8.04 -16.81
N ARG A 186 17.05 8.56 -18.05
CA ARG A 186 15.92 9.14 -18.78
C ARG A 186 14.86 8.09 -19.13
N ARG A 187 15.26 6.91 -19.61
CA ARG A 187 14.34 5.81 -19.95
C ARG A 187 13.64 5.31 -18.69
N PHE A 188 14.40 5.09 -17.62
CA PHE A 188 13.87 4.58 -16.36
C PHE A 188 12.83 5.55 -15.74
N GLN A 189 13.15 6.85 -15.72
CA GLN A 189 12.23 7.87 -15.19
C GLN A 189 10.97 8.01 -16.06
N ARG A 190 11.08 7.87 -17.37
CA ARG A 190 9.93 7.91 -18.27
C ARG A 190 8.98 6.74 -18.02
N GLU A 191 9.51 5.54 -17.81
CA GLU A 191 8.73 4.31 -17.63
C GLU A 191 8.13 4.19 -16.22
N THR A 192 8.88 4.60 -15.19
CA THR A 192 8.48 4.38 -13.78
C THR A 192 8.03 5.65 -13.06
N GLY A 193 8.27 6.82 -13.62
CA GLY A 193 8.07 8.10 -12.93
C GLY A 193 9.10 8.41 -11.84
N LEU A 194 10.03 7.49 -11.55
CA LEU A 194 11.03 7.60 -10.48
C LEU A 194 12.45 7.68 -11.03
N ARG A 195 13.33 8.35 -10.28
CA ARG A 195 14.78 8.17 -10.50
C ARG A 195 15.18 6.75 -10.12
N PHE A 196 16.21 6.22 -10.78
CA PHE A 196 16.70 4.86 -10.55
C PHE A 196 17.01 4.59 -9.05
N SER A 197 17.79 5.48 -8.41
CA SER A 197 18.12 5.35 -6.99
C SER A 197 16.89 5.43 -6.04
N ASP A 198 15.88 6.21 -6.41
CA ASP A 198 14.65 6.32 -5.63
C ASP A 198 13.80 5.05 -5.76
N TRP A 199 13.80 4.44 -6.93
CA TRP A 199 13.13 3.17 -7.17
C TRP A 199 13.79 2.03 -6.37
N VAL A 200 15.13 1.93 -6.41
CA VAL A 200 15.90 0.93 -5.63
C VAL A 200 15.63 1.11 -4.13
N ARG A 201 15.69 2.36 -3.64
CA ARG A 201 15.39 2.66 -2.24
C ARG A 201 13.97 2.24 -1.86
N ARG A 202 13.00 2.50 -2.73
CA ARG A 202 11.61 2.12 -2.52
C ARG A 202 11.44 0.61 -2.51
N ALA A 203 12.12 -0.12 -3.40
CA ALA A 203 12.14 -1.58 -3.40
C ALA A 203 12.68 -2.14 -2.07
N LYS A 204 13.79 -1.59 -1.55
CA LYS A 204 14.34 -1.94 -0.23
C LYS A 204 13.33 -1.69 0.90
N ILE A 205 12.60 -0.56 0.88
CA ILE A 205 11.56 -0.26 1.89
C ILE A 205 10.44 -1.30 1.84
N LEU A 206 9.94 -1.64 0.67
CA LEU A 206 8.85 -2.61 0.55
C LEU A 206 9.28 -4.01 1.01
N ALA A 207 10.52 -4.41 0.70
CA ALA A 207 11.10 -5.66 1.20
C ALA A 207 11.26 -5.63 2.73
N ALA A 208 11.75 -4.51 3.28
CA ALA A 208 11.85 -4.32 4.72
C ALA A 208 10.49 -4.46 5.43
N MET A 209 9.43 -3.91 4.83
CA MET A 209 8.08 -4.05 5.40
C MET A 209 7.62 -5.50 5.49
N ASN A 210 7.92 -6.30 4.47
CA ASN A 210 7.61 -7.73 4.48
C ASN A 210 8.37 -8.45 5.61
N ALA A 211 9.68 -8.23 5.69
CA ALA A 211 10.54 -8.86 6.68
C ALA A 211 10.15 -8.49 8.13
N LEU A 212 9.91 -7.20 8.38
CA LEU A 212 9.47 -6.70 9.69
C LEU A 212 8.07 -7.21 10.06
N ALA A 213 7.14 -7.32 9.09
CA ALA A 213 5.82 -7.90 9.33
C ALA A 213 5.88 -9.39 9.71
N MET A 214 6.94 -10.09 9.29
CA MET A 214 7.25 -11.46 9.66
C MET A 214 7.99 -11.58 11.00
N GLY A 215 8.24 -10.46 11.69
CA GLY A 215 8.88 -10.43 12.98
C GLY A 215 10.42 -10.46 12.93
N GLN A 216 11.04 -10.29 11.75
CA GLN A 216 12.49 -10.16 11.66
C GLN A 216 12.96 -8.91 12.41
N SER A 217 14.15 -8.98 13.00
CA SER A 217 14.72 -7.84 13.71
C SER A 217 15.15 -6.73 12.75
N VAL A 218 15.13 -5.49 13.22
CA VAL A 218 15.61 -4.32 12.45
C VAL A 218 17.07 -4.50 12.03
N ILE A 219 17.87 -5.21 12.86
CA ILE A 219 19.29 -5.48 12.58
C ILE A 219 19.42 -6.44 11.39
N ASP A 220 18.70 -7.56 11.42
CA ASP A 220 18.76 -8.56 10.35
C ASP A 220 18.28 -7.99 9.03
N VAL A 221 17.15 -7.26 9.05
CA VAL A 221 16.60 -6.59 7.86
C VAL A 221 17.60 -5.57 7.28
N ALA A 222 18.28 -4.79 8.12
CA ALA A 222 19.28 -3.85 7.64
C ALA A 222 20.43 -4.55 6.91
N LEU A 223 20.94 -5.64 7.47
CA LEU A 223 22.03 -6.44 6.89
C LEU A 223 21.59 -7.11 5.58
N GLU A 224 20.42 -7.77 5.56
CA GLU A 224 19.87 -8.43 4.37
C GLU A 224 19.64 -7.44 3.20
N LEU A 225 19.36 -6.17 3.50
CA LEU A 225 19.19 -5.13 2.48
C LEU A 225 20.49 -4.39 2.12
N GLY A 226 21.64 -4.87 2.64
CA GLY A 226 22.96 -4.32 2.30
C GLY A 226 23.24 -2.95 2.92
N TYR A 227 22.72 -2.67 4.13
CA TYR A 227 23.10 -1.47 4.87
C TYR A 227 24.27 -1.77 5.80
N ASP A 228 25.23 -0.85 5.87
CA ASP A 228 26.42 -0.97 6.74
C ASP A 228 26.06 -0.97 8.23
N SER A 229 24.90 -0.43 8.59
CA SER A 229 24.43 -0.40 9.98
C SER A 229 22.90 -0.30 10.08
N PRO A 230 22.31 -0.81 11.18
CA PRO A 230 20.89 -0.60 11.49
C PRO A 230 20.49 0.87 11.59
N SER A 231 21.43 1.74 11.99
CA SER A 231 21.20 3.19 12.08
C SER A 231 21.04 3.82 10.71
N ALA A 232 21.85 3.42 9.71
CA ALA A 232 21.74 3.89 8.34
C ALA A 232 20.40 3.46 7.71
N PHE A 233 20.00 2.22 7.92
CA PHE A 233 18.70 1.71 7.51
C PHE A 233 17.55 2.49 8.17
N SER A 234 17.57 2.65 9.49
CA SER A 234 16.53 3.37 10.23
C SER A 234 16.40 4.83 9.82
N ALA A 235 17.52 5.50 9.52
CA ALA A 235 17.53 6.87 9.01
C ALA A 235 16.89 6.96 7.60
N MET A 236 17.20 6.01 6.73
CA MET A 236 16.59 5.91 5.40
C MET A 236 15.09 5.65 5.50
N PHE A 237 14.68 4.70 6.33
CA PHE A 237 13.27 4.33 6.55
C PHE A 237 12.47 5.51 7.09
N ARG A 238 12.99 6.21 8.15
CA ARG A 238 12.36 7.41 8.72
C ARG A 238 12.26 8.54 7.70
N ARG A 239 13.28 8.79 6.89
CA ARG A 239 13.25 9.83 5.85
C ARG A 239 12.17 9.56 4.80
N THR A 240 11.86 8.29 4.51
CA THR A 240 10.88 7.92 3.48
C THR A 240 9.46 7.81 4.02
N LEU A 241 9.29 7.33 5.25
CA LEU A 241 7.99 7.03 5.84
C LEU A 241 7.61 7.92 7.03
N GLY A 242 8.51 8.83 7.44
CA GLY A 242 8.29 9.78 8.54
C GLY A 242 8.51 9.21 9.93
N VAL A 243 8.63 7.89 10.08
CA VAL A 243 8.77 7.20 11.38
C VAL A 243 9.84 6.10 11.31
N SER A 244 10.37 5.66 12.45
CA SER A 244 11.34 4.57 12.50
C SER A 244 10.70 3.20 12.21
N PRO A 245 11.48 2.18 11.82
CA PRO A 245 10.96 0.83 11.59
C PRO A 245 10.24 0.24 12.82
N SER A 246 10.79 0.45 14.01
CA SER A 246 10.21 -0.05 15.26
C SER A 246 8.88 0.64 15.60
N GLU A 247 8.77 1.94 15.41
CA GLU A 247 7.52 2.70 15.60
C GLU A 247 6.46 2.33 14.56
N TYR A 248 6.91 1.97 13.35
CA TYR A 248 6.02 1.66 12.24
C TYR A 248 5.20 0.39 12.47
N PHE A 249 5.82 -0.64 13.07
CA PHE A 249 5.20 -1.94 13.34
C PHE A 249 4.73 -2.12 14.79
N ASN A 250 4.96 -1.13 15.68
CA ASN A 250 4.43 -1.12 17.04
C ASN A 250 3.37 0.00 17.21
N PRO A 251 2.08 -0.28 16.97
CA PRO A 251 1.03 0.72 17.07
C PRO A 251 0.84 1.32 18.48
N ALA A 252 1.22 0.58 19.53
CA ALA A 252 1.13 1.06 20.90
C ALA A 252 2.09 2.22 21.18
N ALA A 253 3.25 2.25 20.54
CA ALA A 253 4.19 3.36 20.63
C ALA A 253 3.65 4.65 19.98
N ARG A 254 2.78 4.54 18.98
CA ARG A 254 2.18 5.70 18.28
C ARG A 254 1.13 6.45 19.10
N LEU A 255 0.44 5.77 20.01
CA LEU A 255 -0.58 6.38 20.85
C LEU A 255 0.02 7.12 22.04
N ALA A 256 1.26 6.81 22.42
CA ALA A 256 1.97 7.48 23.50
C ALA A 256 2.55 8.85 23.11
N ASP A 257 2.83 9.07 21.81
CA ASP A 257 3.44 10.32 21.30
C ASP A 257 2.44 11.29 20.63
N ALA A 258 1.14 11.02 20.71
CA ALA A 258 0.16 12.02 20.28
C ALA A 258 0.20 13.19 21.28
N PRO A 259 0.47 14.45 20.83
CA PRO A 259 0.41 15.58 21.74
C PRO A 259 -0.99 15.63 22.34
N ALA A 260 -1.05 15.69 23.67
CA ALA A 260 -2.29 15.95 24.39
C ALA A 260 -2.88 17.26 23.83
N VAL A 261 -3.95 17.14 23.08
CA VAL A 261 -4.73 18.31 22.66
C VAL A 261 -5.44 18.82 23.92
N LEU A 262 -4.93 19.93 24.46
CA LEU A 262 -5.60 20.74 25.49
C LEU A 262 -6.80 21.46 24.88
#